data_c9659fba0674d94dd4d1063496e5b003
#
_entry.id   c9659fba0674d94dd4d1063496e5b003
#
_cell.length_a   1.000
_cell.length_b   1.000
_cell.length_c   1.000
_cell.angle_alpha   90.00
_cell.angle_beta   90.00
_cell.angle_gamma   90.00
#
_symmetry.space_group_name_H-M   'P 1'
#
loop_
_entity.id
_entity.type
_entity.pdbx_description
1 polymer ?
#
loop_
_entity_poly.entity_id
_entity_poly.type
_entity_poly.pdbx_seq_one_letter_code
_entity_poly.pdbx_strand_id
1 'polypeptide(L)'
;MSHYISKKILGITILFLIFLNSCSTVMIDKSLKYNKNKVIDDILAIDASYSDLESLLYVSIEDQNMYLLKKGTIYKAFKISSSYYGTGSEAGSLKTPLGKHQIYKKIGETLPINAILKGRVWNGAIANVITKEIDTDFDHVTSRILWLDGLEKGKNKGLGVDSRSRYIYIHGTAEEGLIGKPASDGCIRMYNAEVIELFDLVGEKDQVWIY
;
A
#
# COMPACT_ATOMS: atom_id res chain seq x y z
N MET A 1 -75.37 45.08 -9.17
CA MET A 1 -74.83 43.86 -9.77
C MET A 1 -73.32 43.93 -9.78
N SER A 2 -72.69 43.21 -8.90
CA SER A 2 -71.28 43.34 -8.52
C SER A 2 -70.41 42.39 -9.35
N HIS A 3 -69.36 42.90 -10.00
CA HIS A 3 -68.34 42.10 -10.65
C HIS A 3 -67.18 41.91 -9.67
N TYR A 4 -66.95 40.66 -9.26
CA TYR A 4 -65.86 40.24 -8.43
C TYR A 4 -64.70 39.82 -9.34
N ILE A 5 -63.58 40.58 -9.34
CA ILE A 5 -62.37 40.29 -10.08
C ILE A 5 -61.41 39.48 -9.15
N SER A 6 -61.22 38.23 -9.46
CA SER A 6 -60.28 37.37 -8.75
C SER A 6 -58.85 37.60 -9.26
N LYS A 7 -57.96 38.09 -8.39
CA LYS A 7 -56.52 38.17 -8.66
C LYS A 7 -55.87 36.81 -8.40
N LYS A 8 -55.39 36.18 -9.47
CA LYS A 8 -54.47 35.03 -9.35
C LYS A 8 -53.06 35.53 -8.98
N ILE A 9 -52.61 35.14 -7.79
CA ILE A 9 -51.23 35.33 -7.35
C ILE A 9 -50.42 34.15 -7.89
N LEU A 10 -49.49 34.48 -8.81
CA LEU A 10 -48.54 33.49 -9.36
C LEU A 10 -47.39 33.35 -8.37
N GLY A 11 -47.37 32.26 -7.60
CA GLY A 11 -46.29 31.90 -6.69
C GLY A 11 -45.10 31.36 -7.45
N ILE A 12 -44.03 32.14 -7.48
CA ILE A 12 -42.72 31.71 -8.01
C ILE A 12 -42.03 30.90 -6.92
N THR A 13 -42.03 29.57 -7.11
CA THR A 13 -41.28 28.66 -6.23
C THR A 13 -39.81 28.69 -6.66
N ILE A 14 -38.98 29.40 -5.91
CA ILE A 14 -37.52 29.41 -6.09
C ILE A 14 -37.01 28.10 -5.50
N LEU A 15 -36.64 27.16 -6.37
CA LEU A 15 -35.99 25.90 -6.01
C LEU A 15 -34.52 26.19 -5.65
N PHE A 16 -34.20 26.29 -4.37
CA PHE A 16 -32.83 26.39 -3.88
C PHE A 16 -32.16 25.01 -4.06
N LEU A 17 -31.36 24.86 -5.13
CA LEU A 17 -30.44 23.75 -5.30
C LEU A 17 -29.29 23.91 -4.31
N ILE A 18 -29.39 23.25 -3.16
CA ILE A 18 -28.27 23.10 -2.24
C ILE A 18 -27.29 22.11 -2.88
N PHE A 19 -26.22 22.62 -3.48
CA PHE A 19 -25.05 21.81 -3.79
C PHE A 19 -24.41 21.38 -2.47
N LEU A 20 -24.70 20.15 -2.06
CA LEU A 20 -23.92 19.49 -1.03
C LEU A 20 -22.52 19.20 -1.62
N ASN A 21 -21.59 20.12 -1.38
CA ASN A 21 -20.17 19.82 -1.50
C ASN A 21 -19.87 18.70 -0.49
N SER A 22 -19.89 17.46 -0.98
CA SER A 22 -19.36 16.31 -0.26
C SER A 22 -17.84 16.50 -0.15
N CYS A 23 -17.43 17.24 0.87
CA CYS A 23 -16.05 17.21 1.34
C CYS A 23 -15.83 15.81 1.89
N SER A 24 -15.29 14.92 1.05
CA SER A 24 -14.81 13.61 1.51
C SER A 24 -13.69 13.85 2.51
N THR A 25 -14.07 13.91 3.78
CA THR A 25 -13.12 13.94 4.89
C THR A 25 -12.35 12.63 4.82
N VAL A 26 -11.10 12.69 4.37
CA VAL A 26 -10.17 11.56 4.43
C VAL A 26 -10.10 11.15 5.90
N MET A 27 -10.69 10.01 6.22
CA MET A 27 -10.63 9.42 7.54
C MET A 27 -9.20 8.92 7.76
N ILE A 28 -8.35 9.79 8.30
CA ILE A 28 -7.02 9.39 8.76
C ILE A 28 -7.26 8.41 9.90
N ASP A 29 -6.89 7.16 9.69
CA ASP A 29 -6.91 6.14 10.75
C ASP A 29 -6.03 6.62 11.92
N LYS A 30 -6.68 6.95 13.04
CA LYS A 30 -6.02 7.44 14.26
C LYS A 30 -5.24 6.34 14.99
N SER A 31 -5.30 5.10 14.54
CA SER A 31 -4.65 3.94 15.19
C SER A 31 -3.14 3.92 14.95
N LEU A 32 -2.65 4.44 13.84
CA LEU A 32 -1.23 4.52 13.53
C LEU A 32 -0.64 5.83 14.05
N LYS A 33 0.00 5.79 15.22
CA LYS A 33 0.81 6.91 15.73
C LYS A 33 2.14 6.95 14.98
N TYR A 34 2.31 7.88 14.05
CA TYR A 34 3.60 8.15 13.41
C TYR A 34 3.88 9.66 13.41
N ASN A 35 5.17 10.00 13.38
CA ASN A 35 5.59 11.39 13.26
C ASN A 35 5.63 11.77 11.78
N LYS A 36 4.56 12.44 11.31
CA LYS A 36 4.41 12.85 9.91
C LYS A 36 5.60 13.70 9.41
N ASN A 37 6.13 14.58 10.25
CA ASN A 37 7.25 15.45 9.87
C ASN A 37 8.53 14.63 9.68
N LYS A 38 8.83 13.68 10.60
CA LYS A 38 9.96 12.77 10.46
C LYS A 38 9.90 12.01 9.14
N VAL A 39 8.74 11.43 8.78
CA VAL A 39 8.57 10.69 7.53
C VAL A 39 8.86 11.57 6.30
N ILE A 40 8.35 12.79 6.29
CA ILE A 40 8.61 13.73 5.19
C ILE A 40 10.08 14.14 5.14
N ASP A 41 10.71 14.42 6.28
CA ASP A 41 12.14 14.76 6.36
C ASP A 41 13.02 13.60 5.86
N ASP A 42 12.71 12.37 6.24
CA ASP A 42 13.40 11.17 5.76
C ASP A 42 13.29 11.02 4.23
N ILE A 43 12.10 11.24 3.66
CA ILE A 43 11.88 11.17 2.21
C ILE A 43 12.62 12.30 1.49
N LEU A 44 12.59 13.52 2.02
CA LEU A 44 13.33 14.68 1.50
C LEU A 44 14.84 14.43 1.48
N ALA A 45 15.37 13.78 2.49
CA ALA A 45 16.79 13.42 2.57
C ALA A 45 17.21 12.41 1.49
N ILE A 46 16.27 11.56 1.02
CA ILE A 46 16.51 10.59 -0.06
C ILE A 46 16.49 11.29 -1.43
N ASP A 47 15.43 12.05 -1.70
CA ASP A 47 15.26 12.76 -2.97
C ASP A 47 14.18 13.84 -2.83
N ALA A 48 14.58 15.10 -2.97
CA ALA A 48 13.67 16.26 -2.84
C ALA A 48 12.61 16.31 -3.96
N SER A 49 12.81 15.62 -5.08
CA SER A 49 11.83 15.57 -6.19
C SER A 49 10.68 14.61 -5.94
N TYR A 50 10.57 13.99 -4.76
CA TYR A 50 9.50 13.04 -4.44
C TYR A 50 8.08 13.63 -4.61
N SER A 51 7.94 14.94 -4.43
CA SER A 51 6.67 15.65 -4.58
C SER A 51 6.16 15.70 -6.02
N ASP A 52 7.04 15.52 -7.02
CA ASP A 52 6.68 15.47 -8.44
C ASP A 52 6.05 14.12 -8.82
N LEU A 53 6.16 13.11 -7.96
CA LEU A 53 5.57 11.80 -8.18
C LEU A 53 4.06 11.83 -7.91
N GLU A 54 3.28 11.32 -8.85
CA GLU A 54 1.83 11.12 -8.64
C GLU A 54 1.55 10.18 -7.45
N SER A 55 2.39 9.17 -7.30
CA SER A 55 2.29 8.15 -6.26
C SER A 55 3.66 7.66 -5.84
N LEU A 56 3.88 7.58 -4.53
CA LEU A 56 5.08 7.02 -3.90
C LEU A 56 4.68 6.15 -2.72
N LEU A 57 5.21 4.94 -2.66
CA LEU A 57 5.22 4.11 -1.47
C LEU A 57 6.57 4.29 -0.76
N TYR A 58 6.57 4.85 0.43
CA TYR A 58 7.75 4.92 1.29
C TYR A 58 7.65 3.86 2.38
N VAL A 59 8.61 2.95 2.45
CA VAL A 59 8.68 1.86 3.42
C VAL A 59 9.79 2.17 4.41
N SER A 60 9.39 2.43 5.67
CA SER A 60 10.32 2.57 6.80
C SER A 60 10.53 1.21 7.45
N ILE A 61 11.73 0.65 7.31
CA ILE A 61 12.11 -0.63 7.93
C ILE A 61 12.19 -0.46 9.46
N GLU A 62 12.68 0.69 9.94
CA GLU A 62 12.78 0.98 11.37
C GLU A 62 11.41 0.96 12.05
N ASP A 63 10.41 1.62 11.44
CA ASP A 63 9.07 1.76 12.02
C ASP A 63 8.13 0.60 11.70
N GLN A 64 8.52 -0.31 10.79
CA GLN A 64 7.67 -1.35 10.20
C GLN A 64 6.34 -0.76 9.68
N ASN A 65 6.46 0.35 8.96
CA ASN A 65 5.36 1.07 8.33
C ASN A 65 5.63 1.34 6.86
N MET A 66 4.57 1.38 6.08
CA MET A 66 4.59 1.84 4.70
C MET A 66 3.62 3.02 4.55
N TYR A 67 4.09 4.07 3.90
CA TYR A 67 3.32 5.30 3.68
C TYR A 67 3.05 5.45 2.18
N LEU A 68 1.78 5.54 1.81
CA LEU A 68 1.36 5.93 0.48
C LEU A 68 1.28 7.45 0.43
N LEU A 69 2.09 8.07 -0.42
CA LEU A 69 2.00 9.49 -0.74
C LEU A 69 1.32 9.67 -2.08
N LYS A 70 0.50 10.70 -2.19
CA LYS A 70 -0.06 11.20 -3.44
C LYS A 70 0.33 12.67 -3.57
N LYS A 71 1.03 13.01 -4.67
CA LYS A 71 1.53 14.38 -4.93
C LYS A 71 2.25 14.98 -3.71
N GLY A 72 3.21 14.26 -3.17
CA GLY A 72 4.02 14.66 -2.03
C GLY A 72 3.32 14.70 -0.67
N THR A 73 2.04 14.35 -0.58
CA THR A 73 1.29 14.35 0.68
C THR A 73 0.97 12.93 1.13
N ILE A 74 1.22 12.60 2.42
CA ILE A 74 0.86 11.30 2.98
C ILE A 74 -0.66 11.14 2.92
N TYR A 75 -1.10 10.19 2.09
CA TYR A 75 -2.49 9.82 1.89
C TYR A 75 -2.93 8.76 2.90
N LYS A 76 -2.10 7.71 3.08
CA LYS A 76 -2.40 6.60 3.99
C LYS A 76 -1.11 5.97 4.53
N ALA A 77 -1.20 5.36 5.72
CA ALA A 77 -0.13 4.56 6.31
C ALA A 77 -0.65 3.15 6.59
N PHE A 78 0.25 2.16 6.45
CA PHE A 78 -0.02 0.74 6.63
C PHE A 78 1.04 0.15 7.53
N LYS A 79 0.66 -0.79 8.40
CA LYS A 79 1.62 -1.64 9.09
C LYS A 79 2.16 -2.70 8.13
N ILE A 80 3.46 -2.99 8.24
CA ILE A 80 4.11 -4.03 7.42
C ILE A 80 4.92 -4.98 8.29
N SER A 81 5.41 -6.05 7.67
CA SER A 81 6.46 -6.90 8.21
C SER A 81 7.54 -7.09 7.16
N SER A 82 8.76 -6.66 7.46
CA SER A 82 9.94 -6.86 6.61
C SER A 82 10.66 -8.15 6.99
N SER A 83 11.85 -8.39 6.41
CA SER A 83 12.61 -9.61 6.68
C SER A 83 13.07 -9.73 8.13
N TYR A 84 12.91 -10.93 8.69
CA TYR A 84 13.52 -11.35 9.96
C TYR A 84 15.05 -11.24 9.92
N TYR A 85 15.66 -11.49 8.77
CA TYR A 85 17.12 -11.45 8.56
C TYR A 85 17.66 -10.03 8.34
N GLY A 86 16.82 -8.99 8.46
CA GLY A 86 17.19 -7.59 8.27
C GLY A 86 17.26 -7.18 6.80
N THR A 87 18.13 -6.21 6.49
CA THR A 87 18.22 -5.59 5.18
C THR A 87 19.43 -6.08 4.37
N GLY A 88 19.27 -6.19 3.05
CA GLY A 88 20.35 -6.59 2.13
C GLY A 88 19.82 -7.04 0.78
N SER A 89 20.65 -6.94 -0.25
CA SER A 89 20.23 -7.18 -1.63
C SER A 89 20.78 -8.47 -2.25
N GLU A 90 21.71 -9.18 -1.60
CA GLU A 90 22.33 -10.38 -2.16
C GLU A 90 21.29 -11.49 -2.39
N ALA A 91 21.44 -12.16 -3.53
CA ALA A 91 20.60 -13.30 -3.87
C ALA A 91 20.76 -14.43 -2.82
N GLY A 92 19.65 -14.99 -2.37
CA GLY A 92 19.64 -16.03 -1.34
C GLY A 92 19.82 -15.56 0.10
N SER A 93 19.99 -14.24 0.33
CA SER A 93 20.19 -13.71 1.69
C SER A 93 18.93 -13.69 2.55
N LEU A 94 17.75 -13.87 1.98
CA LEU A 94 16.44 -13.72 2.63
C LEU A 94 16.18 -12.33 3.22
N LYS A 95 17.03 -11.35 2.93
CA LYS A 95 16.96 -9.98 3.45
C LYS A 95 16.10 -9.08 2.56
N THR A 96 15.48 -8.05 3.14
CA THR A 96 14.74 -7.02 2.40
C THR A 96 15.71 -6.05 1.74
N PRO A 97 15.66 -5.87 0.39
CA PRO A 97 16.55 -4.95 -0.30
C PRO A 97 16.14 -3.50 -0.07
N LEU A 98 17.12 -2.64 0.22
CA LEU A 98 16.94 -1.21 0.35
C LEU A 98 17.00 -0.46 -0.98
N GLY A 99 16.51 0.77 -0.98
CA GLY A 99 16.64 1.75 -2.06
C GLY A 99 15.39 1.91 -2.89
N LYS A 100 15.55 2.55 -4.05
CA LYS A 100 14.46 2.87 -4.95
C LYS A 100 14.08 1.68 -5.81
N HIS A 101 12.79 1.39 -5.83
CA HIS A 101 12.14 0.35 -6.63
C HIS A 101 10.95 0.95 -7.37
N GLN A 102 10.35 0.16 -8.24
CA GLN A 102 9.04 0.41 -8.83
C GLN A 102 8.18 -0.86 -8.77
N ILE A 103 6.87 -0.70 -8.84
CA ILE A 103 5.96 -1.82 -9.03
C ILE A 103 6.13 -2.31 -10.47
N TYR A 104 6.70 -3.51 -10.63
CA TYR A 104 6.89 -4.14 -11.93
C TYR A 104 5.59 -4.73 -12.47
N LYS A 105 4.86 -5.45 -11.59
CA LYS A 105 3.62 -6.12 -11.96
C LYS A 105 2.68 -6.26 -10.77
N LYS A 106 1.39 -6.14 -11.04
CA LYS A 106 0.30 -6.39 -10.10
C LYS A 106 -0.34 -7.76 -10.42
N ILE A 107 -0.53 -8.61 -9.40
CA ILE A 107 -1.06 -9.97 -9.59
C ILE A 107 -2.12 -10.25 -8.53
N GLY A 108 -3.24 -10.86 -8.94
CA GLY A 108 -4.29 -11.31 -8.04
C GLY A 108 -5.54 -10.43 -8.00
N GLU A 109 -5.75 -9.52 -8.96
CA GLU A 109 -6.84 -8.53 -8.98
C GLU A 109 -8.23 -9.13 -8.68
N THR A 110 -8.54 -10.28 -9.26
CA THR A 110 -9.85 -10.94 -9.12
C THR A 110 -9.88 -12.05 -8.07
N LEU A 111 -8.77 -12.29 -7.38
CA LEU A 111 -8.69 -13.37 -6.40
C LEU A 111 -9.43 -13.01 -5.10
N PRO A 112 -10.03 -14.01 -4.44
CA PRO A 112 -10.62 -13.80 -3.14
C PRO A 112 -9.56 -13.43 -2.09
N ILE A 113 -9.97 -12.76 -1.03
CA ILE A 113 -9.12 -12.50 0.13
C ILE A 113 -8.55 -13.82 0.67
N ASN A 114 -7.28 -13.79 1.12
CA ASN A 114 -6.54 -14.93 1.65
C ASN A 114 -6.25 -16.05 0.62
N ALA A 115 -6.49 -15.82 -0.67
CA ALA A 115 -6.09 -16.78 -1.72
C ALA A 115 -4.57 -17.03 -1.67
N ILE A 116 -4.15 -18.29 -1.61
CA ILE A 116 -2.72 -18.65 -1.55
C ILE A 116 -2.13 -18.67 -2.95
N LEU A 117 -1.13 -17.83 -3.19
CA LEU A 117 -0.41 -17.77 -4.45
C LEU A 117 0.92 -18.53 -4.36
N LYS A 118 1.05 -19.61 -5.11
CA LYS A 118 2.31 -20.35 -5.26
C LYS A 118 2.91 -20.07 -6.64
N GLY A 119 4.14 -19.56 -6.69
CA GLY A 119 4.73 -19.13 -7.96
C GLY A 119 3.91 -18.07 -8.70
N ARG A 120 3.24 -17.17 -7.96
CA ARG A 120 2.35 -16.10 -8.48
C ARG A 120 1.05 -16.56 -9.13
N VAL A 121 0.67 -17.82 -8.92
CA VAL A 121 -0.59 -18.39 -9.41
C VAL A 121 -1.40 -18.87 -8.19
N TRP A 122 -2.69 -18.61 -8.18
CA TRP A 122 -3.58 -19.14 -7.16
C TRP A 122 -3.65 -20.67 -7.25
N ASN A 123 -3.37 -21.34 -6.14
CA ASN A 123 -3.38 -22.81 -6.07
C ASN A 123 -4.78 -23.41 -5.77
N GLY A 124 -5.82 -22.58 -5.73
CA GLY A 124 -7.19 -22.99 -5.41
C GLY A 124 -7.51 -22.97 -3.89
N ALA A 125 -6.52 -22.78 -3.03
CA ALA A 125 -6.70 -22.78 -1.59
C ALA A 125 -6.83 -21.35 -1.02
N ILE A 126 -7.49 -21.25 0.15
CA ILE A 126 -7.64 -20.05 0.97
C ILE A 126 -6.89 -20.30 2.28
N ALA A 127 -6.02 -19.36 2.65
CA ALA A 127 -5.25 -19.46 3.89
C ALA A 127 -6.13 -19.24 5.13
N ASN A 128 -5.87 -20.02 6.17
CA ASN A 128 -6.37 -19.69 7.51
C ASN A 128 -5.47 -18.62 8.11
N VAL A 129 -6.05 -17.46 8.43
CA VAL A 129 -5.31 -16.35 9.01
C VAL A 129 -5.01 -16.59 10.48
N ILE A 130 -3.75 -16.43 10.85
CA ILE A 130 -3.22 -16.57 12.21
C ILE A 130 -3.03 -15.16 12.77
N THR A 131 -3.87 -14.79 13.73
CA THR A 131 -3.83 -13.46 14.38
C THR A 131 -2.96 -13.41 15.64
N LYS A 132 -2.50 -14.58 16.12
CA LYS A 132 -1.52 -14.67 17.19
C LYS A 132 -0.11 -14.49 16.64
N GLU A 133 0.81 -14.02 17.47
CA GLU A 133 2.24 -13.91 17.14
C GLU A 133 2.87 -15.31 17.07
N ILE A 134 2.59 -16.02 15.99
CA ILE A 134 3.12 -17.37 15.72
C ILE A 134 3.75 -17.34 14.34
N ASP A 135 5.03 -17.67 14.28
CA ASP A 135 5.78 -17.95 13.07
C ASP A 135 5.59 -19.42 12.70
N THR A 136 5.23 -19.69 11.46
CA THR A 136 5.00 -21.05 10.96
C THR A 136 6.03 -21.41 9.90
N ASP A 137 6.18 -22.70 9.59
CA ASP A 137 7.07 -23.16 8.52
C ASP A 137 6.60 -22.73 7.10
N PHE A 138 5.49 -21.98 6.99
CA PHE A 138 4.84 -21.62 5.74
C PHE A 138 4.72 -20.11 5.61
N ASP A 139 5.67 -19.45 4.94
CA ASP A 139 5.52 -18.05 4.51
C ASP A 139 4.61 -17.96 3.27
N HIS A 140 3.30 -18.07 3.48
CA HIS A 140 2.33 -17.99 2.39
C HIS A 140 2.19 -16.56 1.85
N VAL A 141 2.42 -16.40 0.56
CA VAL A 141 2.01 -15.22 -0.19
C VAL A 141 0.51 -15.31 -0.43
N THR A 142 -0.26 -14.34 0.05
CA THR A 142 -1.73 -14.37 -0.01
C THR A 142 -2.33 -13.12 -0.63
N SER A 143 -3.58 -13.20 -1.07
CA SER A 143 -4.46 -12.13 -1.56
C SER A 143 -3.95 -11.43 -2.81
N ARG A 144 -2.89 -10.63 -2.72
CA ARG A 144 -2.35 -9.77 -3.79
C ARG A 144 -0.83 -9.79 -3.78
N ILE A 145 -0.25 -9.55 -4.96
CA ILE A 145 1.18 -9.33 -5.13
C ILE A 145 1.40 -8.03 -5.88
N LEU A 146 2.20 -7.14 -5.29
CA LEU A 146 2.88 -6.06 -5.98
C LEU A 146 4.35 -6.48 -6.14
N TRP A 147 4.74 -6.93 -7.33
CA TRP A 147 6.09 -7.41 -7.61
C TRP A 147 7.01 -6.24 -7.87
N LEU A 148 8.12 -6.15 -7.14
CA LEU A 148 9.05 -5.02 -7.20
C LEU A 148 10.19 -5.27 -8.20
N ASP A 149 10.60 -4.20 -8.90
CA ASP A 149 11.80 -4.13 -9.72
C ASP A 149 12.73 -3.05 -9.14
N GLY A 150 13.97 -3.37 -8.85
CA GLY A 150 14.97 -2.41 -8.36
C GLY A 150 15.31 -1.37 -9.43
N LEU A 151 15.61 -0.15 -9.03
CA LEU A 151 15.98 0.94 -9.92
C LEU A 151 17.46 1.32 -9.84
N GLU A 152 18.17 0.90 -8.78
CA GLU A 152 19.54 1.30 -8.47
C GLU A 152 20.53 0.18 -8.86
N LYS A 153 21.25 0.38 -9.97
CA LYS A 153 22.22 -0.61 -10.49
C LYS A 153 23.32 -0.91 -9.47
N GLY A 154 23.57 -2.18 -9.23
CA GLY A 154 24.57 -2.66 -8.25
C GLY A 154 24.09 -2.64 -6.79
N LYS A 155 22.92 -2.06 -6.49
CA LYS A 155 22.34 -2.03 -5.15
C LYS A 155 21.14 -2.97 -5.03
N ASN A 156 20.15 -2.81 -5.92
CA ASN A 156 18.95 -3.64 -5.95
C ASN A 156 18.52 -4.03 -7.38
N LYS A 157 19.38 -3.74 -8.37
CA LYS A 157 19.21 -4.11 -9.77
C LYS A 157 20.52 -4.65 -10.37
N GLY A 158 20.42 -5.78 -11.07
CA GLY A 158 21.53 -6.43 -11.76
C GLY A 158 21.98 -7.71 -11.09
N LEU A 159 23.00 -8.36 -11.68
CA LEU A 159 23.43 -9.69 -11.29
C LEU A 159 23.77 -9.80 -9.80
N GLY A 160 23.17 -10.80 -9.12
CA GLY A 160 23.43 -11.10 -7.72
C GLY A 160 22.64 -10.25 -6.71
N VAL A 161 22.02 -9.13 -7.12
CA VAL A 161 21.29 -8.22 -6.21
C VAL A 161 19.90 -7.82 -6.70
N ASP A 162 19.46 -8.35 -7.82
CA ASP A 162 18.26 -7.91 -8.54
C ASP A 162 16.96 -8.26 -7.78
N SER A 163 16.24 -7.25 -7.27
CA SER A 163 15.02 -7.42 -6.50
C SER A 163 13.93 -8.17 -7.27
N ARG A 164 13.81 -7.95 -8.59
CA ARG A 164 12.82 -8.63 -9.41
C ARG A 164 13.14 -10.12 -9.56
N SER A 165 14.37 -10.49 -9.84
CA SER A 165 14.79 -11.88 -9.96
C SER A 165 14.81 -12.61 -8.62
N ARG A 166 14.94 -11.89 -7.50
CA ARG A 166 14.80 -12.39 -6.13
C ARG A 166 13.34 -12.54 -5.69
N TYR A 167 12.38 -12.18 -6.54
CA TYR A 167 10.95 -12.25 -6.24
C TYR A 167 10.53 -11.44 -5.00
N ILE A 168 11.07 -10.23 -4.87
CA ILE A 168 10.68 -9.32 -3.79
C ILE A 168 9.29 -8.73 -4.10
N TYR A 169 8.35 -8.95 -3.18
CA TYR A 169 6.95 -8.53 -3.28
C TYR A 169 6.53 -7.67 -2.10
N ILE A 170 5.46 -6.88 -2.31
CA ILE A 170 4.54 -6.47 -1.27
C ILE A 170 3.32 -7.37 -1.42
N HIS A 171 2.89 -8.06 -0.33
CA HIS A 171 1.83 -9.07 -0.42
C HIS A 171 1.10 -9.28 0.91
N GLY A 172 -0.08 -9.90 0.87
CA GLY A 172 -0.77 -10.38 2.07
C GLY A 172 -0.11 -11.62 2.66
N THR A 173 -0.32 -11.86 3.94
CA THR A 173 0.21 -13.03 4.65
C THR A 173 -0.87 -13.81 5.40
N ALA A 174 -0.66 -15.11 5.62
CA ALA A 174 -1.46 -15.88 6.55
C ALA A 174 -1.13 -15.55 8.02
N GLU A 175 0.05 -15.00 8.29
CA GLU A 175 0.58 -14.74 9.63
C GLU A 175 0.37 -13.27 10.03
N GLU A 176 -0.88 -12.80 10.02
CA GLU A 176 -1.21 -11.41 10.33
C GLU A 176 -0.82 -10.98 11.75
N GLY A 177 -0.68 -11.94 12.70
CA GLY A 177 -0.21 -11.66 14.04
C GLY A 177 1.24 -11.18 14.14
N LEU A 178 2.03 -11.34 13.06
CA LEU A 178 3.42 -10.87 12.97
C LEU A 178 3.56 -9.51 12.30
N ILE A 179 2.48 -8.93 11.77
CA ILE A 179 2.51 -7.59 11.17
C ILE A 179 2.90 -6.55 12.21
N GLY A 180 3.84 -5.68 11.85
CA GLY A 180 4.45 -4.68 12.74
C GLY A 180 5.82 -5.11 13.31
N LYS A 181 6.29 -6.31 12.96
CA LYS A 181 7.60 -6.86 13.36
C LYS A 181 8.32 -7.46 12.15
N PRO A 182 9.66 -7.46 12.09
CA PRO A 182 10.41 -8.21 11.07
C PRO A 182 10.14 -9.72 11.23
N ALA A 183 9.61 -10.37 10.17
CA ALA A 183 9.26 -11.79 10.20
C ALA A 183 9.27 -12.47 8.82
N SER A 184 9.45 -11.75 7.71
CA SER A 184 9.43 -12.35 6.36
C SER A 184 10.79 -12.91 5.94
N ASP A 185 10.79 -13.62 4.80
CA ASP A 185 11.97 -14.09 4.09
C ASP A 185 12.41 -13.12 2.96
N GLY A 186 12.27 -11.81 3.19
CA GLY A 186 12.74 -10.77 2.29
C GLY A 186 11.66 -9.89 1.68
N CYS A 187 10.44 -10.37 1.55
CA CYS A 187 9.30 -9.61 1.06
C CYS A 187 8.76 -8.63 2.12
N ILE A 188 7.83 -7.78 1.72
CA ILE A 188 7.08 -6.88 2.60
C ILE A 188 5.68 -7.45 2.76
N ARG A 189 5.36 -7.97 3.96
CA ARG A 189 4.06 -8.54 4.28
C ARG A 189 3.11 -7.47 4.80
N MET A 190 1.82 -7.60 4.48
CA MET A 190 0.72 -6.75 4.93
C MET A 190 -0.47 -7.57 5.42
N TYR A 191 -1.39 -6.92 6.14
CA TYR A 191 -2.72 -7.47 6.35
C TYR A 191 -3.41 -7.73 5.01
N ASN A 192 -4.16 -8.81 4.89
CA ASN A 192 -4.82 -9.19 3.64
C ASN A 192 -5.81 -8.13 3.13
N ALA A 193 -6.59 -7.54 4.01
CA ALA A 193 -7.50 -6.46 3.65
C ALA A 193 -6.75 -5.21 3.17
N GLU A 194 -5.63 -4.87 3.83
CA GLU A 194 -4.85 -3.68 3.50
C GLU A 194 -4.07 -3.82 2.19
N VAL A 195 -3.54 -5.01 1.88
CA VAL A 195 -2.88 -5.21 0.59
C VAL A 195 -3.85 -5.17 -0.58
N ILE A 196 -5.12 -5.59 -0.38
CA ILE A 196 -6.18 -5.45 -1.39
C ILE A 196 -6.48 -3.97 -1.63
N GLU A 197 -6.66 -3.20 -0.55
CA GLU A 197 -6.87 -1.76 -0.66
C GLU A 197 -5.68 -1.05 -1.33
N LEU A 198 -4.46 -1.34 -0.90
CA LEU A 198 -3.27 -0.78 -1.51
C LEU A 198 -3.18 -1.11 -3.01
N PHE A 199 -3.50 -2.36 -3.37
CA PHE A 199 -3.50 -2.82 -4.76
C PHE A 199 -4.39 -1.94 -5.65
N ASP A 200 -5.55 -1.51 -5.16
CA ASP A 200 -6.47 -0.66 -5.91
C ASP A 200 -6.01 0.81 -5.98
N LEU A 201 -5.20 1.26 -5.01
CA LEU A 201 -4.71 2.63 -4.90
C LEU A 201 -3.45 2.94 -5.73
N VAL A 202 -2.69 1.90 -6.15
CA VAL A 202 -1.41 2.06 -6.84
C VAL A 202 -1.40 1.40 -8.21
N GLY A 203 -0.51 1.89 -9.10
CA GLY A 203 -0.33 1.40 -10.46
C GLY A 203 1.02 0.71 -10.69
N GLU A 204 1.13 -0.04 -11.79
CA GLU A 204 2.43 -0.46 -12.30
C GLU A 204 3.26 0.78 -12.64
N LYS A 205 4.58 0.74 -12.33
CA LYS A 205 5.57 1.82 -12.38
C LYS A 205 5.48 2.87 -11.26
N ASP A 206 4.48 2.82 -10.36
CA ASP A 206 4.55 3.64 -9.15
C ASP A 206 5.82 3.30 -8.38
N GLN A 207 6.48 4.32 -7.83
CA GLN A 207 7.74 4.14 -7.13
C GLN A 207 7.54 3.60 -5.71
N VAL A 208 8.50 2.79 -5.27
CA VAL A 208 8.55 2.19 -3.93
C VAL A 208 9.95 2.41 -3.39
N TRP A 209 10.09 3.20 -2.33
CA TRP A 209 11.38 3.50 -1.69
C TRP A 209 11.44 2.77 -0.35
N ILE A 210 12.44 1.91 -0.15
CA ILE A 210 12.62 1.07 1.03
C ILE A 210 13.88 1.53 1.76
N TYR A 211 13.76 2.02 3.03
CA TYR A 211 14.85 2.60 3.83
C TYR A 211 14.68 2.31 5.33
#